data_1ae19906b12dd4301055a8b9be3c0c9b
#
_entry.id   1ae19906b12dd4301055a8b9be3c0c9b
#
_cell.length_a   1.000
_cell.length_b   1.000
_cell.length_c   1.000
_cell.angle_alpha   90.00
_cell.angle_beta   90.00
_cell.angle_gamma   90.00
#
_symmetry.space_group_name_H-M   'P 1'
#
loop_
_entity.id
_entity.type
_entity.pdbx_description
1 polymer ?
#
loop_
_entity_poly.entity_id
_entity_poly.type
_entity_poly.pdbx_seq_one_letter_code
_entity_poly.pdbx_strand_id
1 'polypeptide(L)'
;MKIKTEIKFTVQVATTAHTMFAEEICGLMEDSAKKRGTGIAKRKPEYITQKMLEGKAIIAISSEGELAGFCYIEVWQSKNYAANSGLIVSEKFRNAGLAKRIKQKAFELTRKK
;
A
#
# COMPACT_ATOMS: atom_id res chain seq x y z
N MET A 1 9.02 -3.19 -35.13
CA MET A 1 8.49 -2.17 -34.28
C MET A 1 8.14 -2.69 -32.90
N LYS A 2 8.52 -1.95 -31.94
CA LYS A 2 8.31 -2.39 -30.58
C LYS A 2 7.01 -1.87 -30.02
N ILE A 3 6.13 -2.76 -29.67
CA ILE A 3 4.89 -2.37 -29.01
C ILE A 3 5.18 -2.25 -27.53
N LYS A 4 5.03 -1.04 -27.03
CA LYS A 4 5.24 -0.80 -25.64
C LYS A 4 3.93 -1.03 -24.92
N THR A 5 3.84 -2.13 -24.23
CA THR A 5 2.64 -2.43 -23.47
C THR A 5 2.71 -1.68 -22.15
N GLU A 6 1.79 -0.75 -21.98
CA GLU A 6 1.71 -0.05 -20.72
C GLU A 6 1.07 -0.96 -19.69
N ILE A 7 1.74 -1.11 -18.58
CA ILE A 7 1.18 -1.85 -17.46
C ILE A 7 0.19 -0.92 -16.75
N LYS A 8 -1.02 -1.37 -16.65
CA LYS A 8 -2.06 -0.62 -15.95
C LYS A 8 -2.16 -1.10 -14.52
N PHE A 9 -2.62 -0.22 -13.66
CA PHE A 9 -2.73 -0.52 -12.24
C PHE A 9 -4.11 -0.17 -11.74
N THR A 10 -4.60 -1.00 -10.82
CA THR A 10 -5.82 -0.70 -10.08
C THR A 10 -5.40 -0.24 -8.69
N VAL A 11 -5.79 0.97 -8.33
CA VAL A 11 -5.52 1.52 -7.00
C VAL A 11 -6.85 1.64 -6.28
N GLN A 12 -7.02 0.90 -5.20
CA GLN A 12 -8.32 0.81 -4.55
C GLN A 12 -8.15 0.52 -3.06
N VAL A 13 -9.24 0.66 -2.34
CA VAL A 13 -9.27 0.24 -0.93
C VAL A 13 -9.15 -1.28 -0.91
N ALA A 14 -8.22 -1.79 -0.11
CA ALA A 14 -8.00 -3.22 -0.02
C ALA A 14 -9.21 -3.90 0.62
N THR A 15 -9.48 -5.12 0.17
CA THR A 15 -10.60 -5.92 0.67
C THR A 15 -10.10 -7.27 1.14
N THR A 16 -11.03 -8.12 1.58
CA THR A 16 -10.67 -9.48 1.98
C THR A 16 -9.98 -10.25 0.86
N ALA A 17 -10.27 -9.90 -0.39
CA ALA A 17 -9.64 -10.57 -1.52
C ALA A 17 -8.13 -10.31 -1.60
N HIS A 18 -7.65 -9.29 -0.89
CA HIS A 18 -6.24 -8.90 -0.96
C HIS A 18 -5.42 -9.41 0.22
N THR A 19 -6.03 -10.13 1.16
CA THR A 19 -5.30 -10.57 2.35
C THR A 19 -4.17 -11.53 2.02
N MET A 20 -4.25 -12.19 0.87
CA MET A 20 -3.19 -13.07 0.41
C MET A 20 -1.86 -12.33 0.18
N PHE A 21 -1.90 -11.02 0.03
CA PHE A 21 -0.69 -10.24 -0.18
C PHE A 21 -0.04 -9.75 1.12
N ALA A 22 -0.63 -10.06 2.27
CA ALA A 22 -0.15 -9.49 3.53
C ALA A 22 1.31 -9.82 3.82
N GLU A 23 1.72 -11.06 3.57
CA GLU A 23 3.11 -11.46 3.80
C GLU A 23 4.06 -10.74 2.85
N GLU A 24 3.67 -10.63 1.58
CA GLU A 24 4.49 -9.94 0.60
C GLU A 24 4.63 -8.47 0.94
N ILE A 25 3.56 -7.85 1.40
CA ILE A 25 3.59 -6.45 1.82
C ILE A 25 4.57 -6.26 2.97
N CYS A 26 4.52 -7.15 3.96
CA CYS A 26 5.45 -7.07 5.09
C CYS A 26 6.89 -7.20 4.63
N GLY A 27 7.15 -8.09 3.67
CA GLY A 27 8.49 -8.25 3.11
C GLY A 27 8.98 -6.98 2.42
N LEU A 28 8.11 -6.33 1.66
CA LEU A 28 8.46 -5.09 0.98
C LEU A 28 8.76 -3.97 2.00
N MET A 29 7.98 -3.91 3.07
CA MET A 29 8.23 -2.93 4.11
C MET A 29 9.59 -3.14 4.77
N GLU A 30 9.91 -4.38 5.06
CA GLU A 30 11.18 -4.72 5.69
C GLU A 30 12.35 -4.37 4.77
N ASP A 31 12.23 -4.72 3.48
CA ASP A 31 13.28 -4.39 2.52
C ASP A 31 13.48 -2.90 2.38
N SER A 32 12.38 -2.15 2.37
CA SER A 32 12.46 -0.70 2.26
C SER A 32 13.15 -0.10 3.46
N ALA A 33 12.85 -0.61 4.65
CA ALA A 33 13.49 -0.12 5.88
C ALA A 33 14.98 -0.39 5.86
N LYS A 34 15.39 -1.57 5.41
CA LYS A 34 16.80 -1.91 5.33
C LYS A 34 17.56 -0.99 4.37
N LYS A 35 16.95 -0.68 3.24
CA LYS A 35 17.60 0.18 2.26
C LYS A 35 17.79 1.59 2.76
N ARG A 36 16.87 2.06 3.58
CA ARG A 36 17.00 3.41 4.14
C ARG A 36 17.83 3.46 5.39
N GLY A 37 18.23 2.30 5.90
CA GLY A 37 19.02 2.24 7.11
C GLY A 37 18.26 2.68 8.34
N THR A 38 16.93 2.63 8.29
CA THR A 38 16.11 3.03 9.42
C THR A 38 15.58 1.79 10.14
N GLY A 39 15.45 1.90 11.45
CA GLY A 39 14.87 0.83 12.22
C GLY A 39 13.38 0.97 12.32
N ILE A 40 12.69 0.60 11.28
CA ILE A 40 11.23 0.65 11.29
C ILE A 40 10.72 -0.60 11.98
N ALA A 41 9.75 -0.42 12.85
CA ALA A 41 9.16 -1.55 13.56
C ALA A 41 8.53 -2.50 12.53
N LYS A 42 8.81 -3.79 12.70
CA LYS A 42 8.25 -4.79 11.82
C LYS A 42 6.76 -4.89 12.05
N ARG A 43 6.04 -5.04 10.97
CA ARG A 43 4.61 -5.32 11.05
C ARG A 43 4.38 -6.78 10.72
N LYS A 44 3.50 -7.41 11.46
CA LYS A 44 3.14 -8.79 11.19
C LYS A 44 2.07 -8.83 10.10
N PRO A 45 2.03 -9.92 9.31
CA PRO A 45 0.98 -10.03 8.30
C PRO A 45 -0.43 -9.88 8.87
N GLU A 46 -0.63 -10.34 10.11
CA GLU A 46 -1.94 -10.20 10.75
C GLU A 46 -2.34 -8.74 10.93
N TYR A 47 -1.37 -7.87 11.23
CA TYR A 47 -1.65 -6.45 11.39
C TYR A 47 -2.11 -5.86 10.06
N ILE A 48 -1.42 -6.21 8.98
CA ILE A 48 -1.77 -5.72 7.65
C ILE A 48 -3.14 -6.25 7.23
N THR A 49 -3.39 -7.53 7.48
CA THR A 49 -4.68 -8.14 7.17
C THR A 49 -5.81 -7.41 7.90
N GLN A 50 -5.59 -7.08 9.17
CA GLN A 50 -6.61 -6.38 9.94
C GLN A 50 -6.91 -5.00 9.35
N LYS A 51 -5.87 -4.28 8.90
CA LYS A 51 -6.11 -2.98 8.27
C LYS A 51 -6.94 -3.12 7.01
N MET A 52 -6.70 -4.18 6.23
CA MET A 52 -7.50 -4.45 5.05
C MET A 52 -8.96 -4.71 5.41
N LEU A 53 -9.17 -5.53 6.44
CA LEU A 53 -10.53 -5.88 6.85
C LEU A 53 -11.29 -4.69 7.41
N GLU A 54 -10.57 -3.74 7.99
CA GLU A 54 -11.18 -2.52 8.53
C GLU A 54 -11.45 -1.46 7.47
N GLY A 55 -11.05 -1.71 6.23
CA GLY A 55 -11.20 -0.72 5.17
C GLY A 55 -10.26 0.45 5.30
N LYS A 56 -9.12 0.24 5.96
CA LYS A 56 -8.14 1.30 6.21
C LYS A 56 -6.84 1.09 5.45
N ALA A 57 -6.89 0.37 4.35
CA ALA A 57 -5.71 0.09 3.56
C ALA A 57 -6.01 0.36 2.09
N ILE A 58 -4.99 0.82 1.38
CA ILE A 58 -5.04 1.06 -0.06
C ILE A 58 -4.05 0.11 -0.70
N ILE A 59 -4.46 -0.54 -1.78
CA ILE A 59 -3.59 -1.47 -2.48
C ILE A 59 -3.57 -1.14 -3.96
N ALA A 60 -2.42 -1.34 -4.59
CA ALA A 60 -2.26 -1.17 -6.03
C ALA A 60 -1.85 -2.51 -6.62
N ILE A 61 -2.60 -2.96 -7.59
CA ILE A 61 -2.36 -4.24 -8.25
C ILE A 61 -2.16 -3.98 -9.74
N SER A 62 -1.15 -4.61 -10.33
CA SER A 62 -0.92 -4.46 -11.75
C SER A 62 -1.96 -5.23 -12.56
N SER A 63 -2.04 -4.93 -13.86
CA SER A 63 -2.96 -5.64 -14.73
C SER A 63 -2.64 -7.12 -14.84
N GLU A 64 -1.46 -7.51 -14.42
CA GLU A 64 -1.06 -8.92 -14.41
C GLU A 64 -1.30 -9.60 -13.06
N GLY A 65 -1.93 -8.90 -12.14
CA GLY A 65 -2.26 -9.48 -10.86
C GLY A 65 -1.16 -9.41 -9.81
N GLU A 66 -0.11 -8.63 -10.07
CA GLU A 66 1.01 -8.52 -9.14
C GLU A 66 0.82 -7.37 -8.17
N LEU A 67 1.29 -7.56 -6.95
CA LEU A 67 1.27 -6.48 -5.97
C LEU A 67 2.22 -5.38 -6.41
N ALA A 68 1.70 -4.16 -6.55
CA ALA A 68 2.49 -3.03 -7.01
C ALA A 68 2.75 -2.01 -5.91
N GLY A 69 1.82 -1.84 -4.98
CA GLY A 69 2.03 -0.90 -3.90
C GLY A 69 0.97 -1.04 -2.82
N PHE A 70 1.20 -0.35 -1.69
CA PHE A 70 0.33 -0.48 -0.54
C PHE A 70 0.57 0.66 0.43
N CYS A 71 -0.47 1.04 1.15
CA CYS A 71 -0.33 1.86 2.34
C CYS A 71 -1.53 1.60 3.24
N TYR A 72 -1.40 1.97 4.52
CA TYR A 72 -2.53 1.88 5.41
C TYR A 72 -2.69 3.19 6.15
N ILE A 73 -3.86 3.35 6.76
CA ILE A 73 -4.21 4.57 7.47
C ILE A 73 -4.30 4.26 8.95
N GLU A 74 -3.64 5.07 9.76
CA GLU A 74 -3.77 4.97 11.20
C GLU A 74 -4.60 6.14 11.68
N VAL A 75 -5.59 5.84 12.50
CA VAL A 75 -6.47 6.86 13.04
C VAL A 75 -6.06 7.15 14.48
N TRP A 76 -5.81 8.42 14.75
CA TRP A 76 -5.42 8.86 16.08
C TRP A 76 -6.66 9.34 16.80
N GLN A 77 -7.17 8.52 17.70
CA GLN A 77 -8.42 8.83 18.36
C GLN A 77 -8.39 10.13 19.14
N SER A 78 -7.27 10.36 19.82
CA SER A 78 -7.16 11.56 20.64
C SER A 78 -7.14 12.84 19.83
N LYS A 79 -6.75 12.77 18.58
CA LYS A 79 -6.63 13.94 17.72
C LYS A 79 -7.67 13.98 16.63
N ASN A 80 -8.45 12.93 16.53
CA ASN A 80 -9.54 12.87 15.56
C ASN A 80 -9.08 13.11 14.13
N TYR A 81 -7.93 12.58 13.79
CA TYR A 81 -7.45 12.65 12.41
C TYR A 81 -6.74 11.35 12.04
N ALA A 82 -6.51 11.18 10.74
CA ALA A 82 -5.89 9.98 10.21
C ALA A 82 -4.61 10.35 9.47
N ALA A 83 -3.64 9.45 9.49
CA ALA A 83 -2.37 9.65 8.81
C ALA A 83 -2.04 8.43 7.96
N ASN A 84 -1.41 8.67 6.82
CA ASN A 84 -0.91 7.59 5.98
C ASN A 84 0.30 6.96 6.64
N SER A 85 0.37 5.65 6.57
CA SER A 85 1.51 4.92 7.12
C SER A 85 1.85 3.77 6.20
N GLY A 86 3.10 3.30 6.30
CA GLY A 86 3.51 2.11 5.61
C GLY A 86 3.45 2.16 4.10
N LEU A 87 3.56 3.37 3.52
CA LEU A 87 3.52 3.49 2.06
C LEU A 87 4.72 2.81 1.44
N ILE A 88 4.46 1.86 0.57
CA ILE A 88 5.49 1.17 -0.19
C ILE A 88 5.06 1.04 -1.63
N VAL A 89 6.05 0.98 -2.52
CA VAL A 89 5.83 0.69 -3.94
C VAL A 89 6.88 -0.33 -4.33
N SER A 90 6.46 -1.40 -5.00
CA SER A 90 7.38 -2.42 -5.47
C SER A 90 8.43 -1.80 -6.39
N GLU A 91 9.69 -2.19 -6.21
CA GLU A 91 10.75 -1.67 -7.06
C GLU A 91 10.49 -1.89 -8.54
N LYS A 92 9.86 -3.00 -8.86
CA LYS A 92 9.53 -3.34 -10.23
C LYS A 92 8.66 -2.28 -10.89
N PHE A 93 7.84 -1.60 -10.10
CA PHE A 93 6.87 -0.65 -10.62
C PHE A 93 7.14 0.79 -10.19
N ARG A 94 8.32 1.07 -9.69
CA ARG A 94 8.67 2.46 -9.38
C ARG A 94 8.72 3.28 -10.66
N ASN A 95 8.53 4.56 -10.53
CA ASN A 95 8.50 5.50 -11.67
C ASN A 95 7.21 5.40 -12.49
N ALA A 96 6.21 4.70 -11.97
CA ALA A 96 4.90 4.63 -12.62
C ALA A 96 3.89 5.59 -11.99
N GLY A 97 4.34 6.43 -11.06
CA GLY A 97 3.47 7.38 -10.41
C GLY A 97 2.53 6.76 -9.38
N LEU A 98 2.82 5.55 -8.96
CA LEU A 98 1.93 4.83 -8.04
C LEU A 98 1.88 5.45 -6.65
N ALA A 99 3.02 5.90 -6.14
CA ALA A 99 3.04 6.49 -4.80
C ALA A 99 2.08 7.64 -4.71
N LYS A 100 2.06 8.50 -5.73
CA LYS A 100 1.17 9.64 -5.78
C LYS A 100 -0.29 9.20 -5.84
N ARG A 101 -0.58 8.20 -6.66
CA ARG A 101 -1.94 7.69 -6.79
C ARG A 101 -2.43 7.05 -5.50
N ILE A 102 -1.56 6.30 -4.84
CA ILE A 102 -1.91 5.67 -3.57
C ILE A 102 -2.18 6.72 -2.50
N LYS A 103 -1.32 7.73 -2.42
CA LYS A 103 -1.51 8.81 -1.46
C LYS A 103 -2.80 9.57 -1.70
N GLN A 104 -3.11 9.81 -2.96
CA GLN A 104 -4.34 10.51 -3.30
C GLN A 104 -5.56 9.71 -2.89
N LYS A 105 -5.52 8.39 -3.14
CA LYS A 105 -6.63 7.53 -2.74
C LYS A 105 -6.78 7.48 -1.23
N ALA A 106 -5.67 7.41 -0.52
CA ALA A 106 -5.69 7.42 0.93
C ALA A 106 -6.27 8.72 1.46
N PHE A 107 -5.91 9.84 0.84
CA PHE A 107 -6.44 11.14 1.23
C PHE A 107 -7.95 11.19 1.04
N GLU A 108 -8.43 10.68 -0.09
CA GLU A 108 -9.87 10.62 -0.34
C GLU A 108 -10.57 9.77 0.71
N LEU A 109 -9.95 8.66 1.09
CA LEU A 109 -10.54 7.78 2.09
C LEU A 109 -10.65 8.46 3.44
N THR A 110 -9.63 9.22 3.84
CA THR A 110 -9.66 9.91 5.12
C THR A 110 -10.68 11.04 5.13
N ARG A 111 -10.90 11.66 3.99
CA ARG A 111 -11.86 12.76 3.90
C ARG A 111 -13.30 12.32 4.08
N LYS A 112 -13.56 11.04 3.87
CA LYS A 112 -14.92 10.53 4.01
C LYS A 112 -15.29 10.21 5.45
N LYS A 113 -14.38 10.36 6.35
CA LYS A 113 -14.61 10.07 7.76
C LYS A 113 -15.23 11.22 8.50
#